data_cef316eef7ad1a0528701f698a7ac67f
#
_entry.id   cef316eef7ad1a0528701f698a7ac67f
#
_cell.length_a   1.000
_cell.length_b   1.000
_cell.length_c   1.000
_cell.angle_alpha   90.00
_cell.angle_beta   90.00
_cell.angle_gamma   90.00
#
_symmetry.space_group_name_H-M   'P 1'
#
loop_
_entity.id
_entity.type
_entity.pdbx_description
1 polymer ?
#
loop_
_entity_poly.entity_id
_entity_poly.type
_entity_poly.pdbx_seq_one_letter_code
_entity_poly.pdbx_strand_id
1 'polypeptide(L)'
;MKDRYYIFPVGVIKKENENVRIEVYKEYRDALLGLDGFSHITVCYWFHENDTPEKRKTMQVHPRKNKQNPLSGVFATHSPLRPNLIALSTCKILSIKDTTIFIEKIDALDGSPVI
;
A
#
# COMPACT_ATOMS: atom_id res chain seq x y z
N MET A 1 -0.68 27.38 11.08
CA MET A 1 -1.18 26.05 11.38
C MET A 1 -1.35 25.26 10.09
N LYS A 2 -1.00 24.00 10.11
CA LYS A 2 -1.13 23.14 8.93
C LYS A 2 -2.45 22.36 8.98
N ASP A 3 -3.09 22.24 7.84
CA ASP A 3 -4.28 21.42 7.72
C ASP A 3 -3.94 19.95 7.90
N ARG A 4 -4.87 19.19 8.43
CA ARG A 4 -4.77 17.75 8.59
C ARG A 4 -5.94 17.08 7.90
N TYR A 5 -5.66 15.92 7.32
CA TYR A 5 -6.66 15.12 6.65
C TYR A 5 -6.71 13.75 7.31
N TYR A 6 -7.88 13.16 7.34
CA TYR A 6 -8.08 11.86 7.95
C TYR A 6 -8.42 10.86 6.86
N ILE A 7 -7.80 9.69 6.94
CA ILE A 7 -8.09 8.57 6.05
C ILE A 7 -8.42 7.36 6.89
N PHE A 8 -9.19 6.43 6.32
CA PHE A 8 -9.56 5.19 7.01
C PHE A 8 -9.18 4.02 6.15
N PRO A 9 -8.81 2.88 6.74
CA PRO A 9 -8.63 1.68 5.96
C PRO A 9 -9.97 1.21 5.40
N VAL A 10 -9.96 0.79 4.13
CA VAL A 10 -11.13 0.20 3.49
C VAL A 10 -10.99 -1.30 3.33
N GLY A 11 -9.84 -1.83 3.66
CA GLY A 11 -9.55 -3.24 3.57
C GLY A 11 -8.17 -3.55 4.13
N VAL A 12 -7.74 -4.78 3.92
CA VAL A 12 -6.45 -5.26 4.42
C VAL A 12 -5.84 -6.21 3.39
N ILE A 13 -4.51 -6.18 3.29
CA ILE A 13 -3.75 -7.10 2.46
C ILE A 13 -3.47 -8.36 3.26
N LYS A 14 -3.80 -9.52 2.67
CA LYS A 14 -3.52 -10.83 3.27
C LYS A 14 -2.58 -11.60 2.37
N LYS A 15 -1.51 -12.08 2.95
CA LYS A 15 -0.53 -12.93 2.28
C LYS A 15 -0.40 -14.23 3.07
N GLU A 16 -0.88 -15.30 2.49
CA GLU A 16 -0.77 -16.64 3.08
C GLU A 16 -0.16 -17.57 2.05
N ASN A 17 1.03 -18.08 2.32
CA ASN A 17 1.80 -18.88 1.37
C ASN A 17 1.96 -18.09 0.05
N GLU A 18 1.47 -18.64 -1.07
CA GLU A 18 1.50 -17.96 -2.36
C GLU A 18 0.21 -17.20 -2.66
N ASN A 19 -0.76 -17.27 -1.76
CA ASN A 19 -2.04 -16.59 -1.93
C ASN A 19 -1.91 -15.15 -1.47
N VAL A 20 -2.15 -14.22 -2.39
CA VAL A 20 -2.12 -12.78 -2.11
C VAL A 20 -3.48 -12.22 -2.46
N ARG A 21 -4.09 -11.55 -1.51
CA ARG A 21 -5.42 -10.99 -1.72
C ARG A 21 -5.62 -9.71 -0.94
N ILE A 22 -6.60 -8.93 -1.40
CA ILE A 22 -7.09 -7.76 -0.72
C ILE A 22 -8.48 -8.09 -0.21
N GLU A 23 -8.67 -8.00 1.09
CA GLU A 23 -9.99 -8.18 1.71
C GLU A 23 -10.57 -6.80 1.97
N VAL A 24 -11.55 -6.41 1.16
CA VAL A 24 -12.23 -5.13 1.32
C VAL A 24 -13.33 -5.31 2.36
N TYR A 25 -13.48 -4.34 3.26
CA TYR A 25 -14.52 -4.42 4.28
C TYR A 25 -15.90 -4.33 3.63
N LYS A 26 -16.84 -5.09 4.18
CA LYS A 26 -18.17 -5.27 3.58
C LYS A 26 -18.94 -3.98 3.38
N GLU A 27 -18.71 -2.98 4.22
CA GLU A 27 -19.36 -1.68 4.11
C GLU A 27 -18.96 -0.93 2.84
N TYR A 28 -17.87 -1.33 2.17
CA TYR A 28 -17.40 -0.72 0.93
C TYR A 28 -17.65 -1.60 -0.29
N ARG A 29 -18.47 -2.65 -0.16
CA ARG A 29 -18.74 -3.59 -1.25
C ARG A 29 -19.19 -2.88 -2.53
N ASP A 30 -20.09 -1.92 -2.41
CA ASP A 30 -20.66 -1.26 -3.58
C ASP A 30 -19.61 -0.46 -4.36
N ALA A 31 -18.50 -0.10 -3.72
CA ALA A 31 -17.42 0.62 -4.38
C ALA A 31 -16.62 -0.28 -5.35
N LEU A 32 -16.83 -1.59 -5.31
CA LEU A 32 -16.13 -2.53 -6.19
C LEU A 32 -16.85 -2.75 -7.52
N LEU A 33 -18.03 -2.18 -7.70
CA LEU A 33 -18.82 -2.38 -8.92
C LEU A 33 -18.02 -1.96 -10.15
N GLY A 34 -17.89 -2.88 -11.09
CA GLY A 34 -17.18 -2.62 -12.35
C GLY A 34 -15.67 -2.86 -12.29
N LEU A 35 -15.11 -3.16 -11.10
CA LEU A 35 -13.67 -3.39 -10.96
C LEU A 35 -13.22 -4.62 -11.74
N ASP A 36 -14.07 -5.61 -11.88
CA ASP A 36 -13.78 -6.84 -12.62
C ASP A 36 -13.60 -6.62 -14.13
N GLY A 37 -13.92 -5.42 -14.64
CA GLY A 37 -13.67 -5.06 -16.02
C GLY A 37 -12.21 -4.64 -16.29
N PHE A 38 -11.36 -4.56 -15.27
CA PHE A 38 -9.98 -4.14 -15.41
C PHE A 38 -9.04 -5.33 -15.21
N SER A 39 -7.92 -5.32 -15.95
CA SER A 39 -6.88 -6.34 -15.78
C SER A 39 -5.98 -6.05 -14.59
N HIS A 40 -5.80 -4.78 -14.26
CA HIS A 40 -4.91 -4.31 -13.21
C HIS A 40 -5.59 -3.25 -12.36
N ILE A 41 -5.12 -3.14 -11.12
CA ILE A 41 -5.55 -2.09 -10.20
C ILE A 41 -4.33 -1.43 -9.57
N THR A 42 -4.47 -0.18 -9.22
CA THR A 42 -3.49 0.50 -8.37
C THR A 42 -4.01 0.43 -6.94
N VAL A 43 -3.23 -0.22 -6.09
CA VAL A 43 -3.56 -0.39 -4.69
C VAL A 43 -2.85 0.68 -3.88
N CYS A 44 -3.61 1.43 -3.09
CA CYS A 44 -3.08 2.41 -2.16
C CYS A 44 -3.11 1.78 -0.77
N TYR A 45 -1.95 1.73 -0.10
CA TYR A 45 -1.87 1.09 1.20
C TYR A 45 -0.92 1.85 2.12
N TRP A 46 -0.94 1.50 3.39
CA TRP A 46 -0.22 2.21 4.44
C TRP A 46 1.00 1.40 4.88
N PHE A 47 2.15 2.07 5.01
CA PHE A 47 3.35 1.45 5.57
C PHE A 47 3.22 1.36 7.09
N HIS A 48 2.38 0.47 7.57
CA HIS A 48 1.98 0.42 8.99
C HIS A 48 3.13 0.09 9.95
N GLU A 49 4.20 -0.55 9.49
CA GLU A 49 5.34 -0.86 10.34
C GLU A 49 6.33 0.30 10.47
N ASN A 50 6.10 1.39 9.75
CA ASN A 50 6.97 2.56 9.80
C ASN A 50 6.30 3.78 10.44
N ASP A 51 5.18 3.56 11.13
CA ASP A 51 4.42 4.66 11.72
C ASP A 51 4.96 5.01 13.11
N THR A 52 6.15 5.59 13.13
CA THR A 52 6.77 6.15 14.32
C THR A 52 7.26 7.56 14.02
N PRO A 53 7.33 8.43 15.05
CA PRO A 53 7.83 9.79 14.81
C PRO A 53 9.21 9.83 14.17
N GLU A 54 10.12 8.97 14.60
CA GLU A 54 11.49 8.91 14.09
C GLU A 54 11.50 8.53 12.60
N LYS A 55 10.78 7.50 12.23
CA LYS A 55 10.74 7.01 10.85
C LYS A 55 10.06 8.01 9.93
N ARG A 56 9.02 8.70 10.40
CA ARG A 56 8.32 9.70 9.61
C ARG A 56 9.15 10.98 9.42
N LYS A 57 10.17 11.22 10.24
CA LYS A 57 11.08 12.36 10.11
C LYS A 57 12.28 12.08 9.22
N THR A 58 12.45 10.85 8.76
CA THR A 58 13.54 10.50 7.85
C THR A 58 13.29 11.18 6.50
N MET A 59 14.22 12.04 6.10
CA MET A 59 14.09 12.85 4.88
C MET A 59 14.97 12.36 3.74
N GLN A 60 16.03 11.64 4.06
CA GLN A 60 17.00 11.15 3.07
C GLN A 60 17.33 9.70 3.36
N VAL A 61 17.53 8.94 2.30
CA VAL A 61 17.85 7.51 2.37
C VAL A 61 18.81 7.13 1.24
N HIS A 62 19.52 6.03 1.43
CA HIS A 62 20.19 5.35 0.32
C HIS A 62 19.17 4.38 -0.26
N PRO A 63 18.71 4.56 -1.53
CA PRO A 63 17.67 3.72 -2.10
C PRO A 63 18.02 2.23 -1.99
N ARG A 64 17.02 1.41 -1.67
CA ARG A 64 17.14 -0.04 -1.49
C ARG A 64 18.14 -0.44 -0.41
N LYS A 65 18.36 0.44 0.58
CA LYS A 65 19.31 0.21 1.67
C LYS A 65 20.74 -0.06 1.20
N ASN A 66 21.08 0.34 -0.01
CA ASN A 66 22.38 0.12 -0.60
C ASN A 66 23.17 1.43 -0.54
N LYS A 67 24.22 1.46 0.28
CA LYS A 67 25.06 2.67 0.46
C LYS A 67 25.82 3.07 -0.80
N GLN A 68 25.90 2.20 -1.80
CA GLN A 68 26.49 2.55 -3.09
C GLN A 68 25.53 3.39 -3.95
N ASN A 69 24.23 3.34 -3.67
CA ASN A 69 23.31 4.25 -4.30
C ASN A 69 23.45 5.64 -3.70
N PRO A 70 23.33 6.70 -4.51
CA PRO A 70 23.45 8.06 -3.98
C PRO A 70 22.43 8.33 -2.90
N LEU A 71 22.82 9.09 -1.87
CA LEU A 71 21.90 9.57 -0.87
C LEU A 71 20.82 10.41 -1.56
N SER A 72 19.57 10.12 -1.32
CA SER A 72 18.44 10.74 -2.01
C SER A 72 17.37 11.16 -1.03
N GLY A 73 16.66 12.25 -1.36
CA GLY A 73 15.47 12.62 -0.62
C GLY A 73 14.40 11.55 -0.77
N VAL A 74 13.60 11.34 0.28
CA VAL A 74 12.58 10.27 0.26
C VAL A 74 11.53 10.49 -0.83
N PHE A 75 11.29 11.73 -1.24
CA PHE A 75 10.34 12.02 -2.32
C PHE A 75 10.85 11.65 -3.71
N ALA A 76 12.16 11.40 -3.83
CA ALA A 76 12.75 10.93 -5.07
C ALA A 76 12.81 9.40 -5.13
N THR A 77 12.20 8.71 -4.18
CA THR A 77 12.24 7.26 -4.03
C THR A 77 10.87 6.74 -3.63
N HIS A 78 10.74 5.41 -3.63
CA HIS A 78 9.58 4.72 -3.08
C HIS A 78 9.85 4.22 -1.65
N SER A 79 10.71 4.95 -0.91
CA SER A 79 11.08 4.56 0.44
C SER A 79 9.85 4.46 1.35
N PRO A 80 9.78 3.42 2.21
CA PRO A 80 8.75 3.35 3.25
C PRO A 80 9.00 4.33 4.39
N LEU A 81 10.18 4.95 4.44
CA LEU A 81 10.51 5.99 5.41
C LEU A 81 10.14 7.32 4.79
N ARG A 82 9.03 7.89 5.19
CA ARG A 82 8.53 9.14 4.63
C ARG A 82 7.50 9.80 5.52
N PRO A 83 7.25 11.12 5.35
CA PRO A 83 6.31 11.83 6.23
C PRO A 83 4.90 11.27 6.24
N ASN A 84 4.35 10.94 5.07
CA ASN A 84 3.05 10.28 4.94
C ASN A 84 3.29 8.89 4.36
N LEU A 85 2.83 7.88 5.06
CA LEU A 85 3.18 6.49 4.84
C LEU A 85 2.29 5.83 3.77
N ILE A 86 2.04 6.55 2.69
CA ILE A 86 1.19 6.09 1.59
C ILE A 86 2.05 5.43 0.53
N ALA A 87 1.64 4.23 0.13
CA ALA A 87 2.28 3.46 -0.92
C ALA A 87 1.30 3.18 -2.04
N LEU A 88 1.81 3.05 -3.25
CA LEU A 88 1.04 2.69 -4.43
C LEU A 88 1.71 1.52 -5.13
N SER A 89 0.93 0.52 -5.47
CA SER A 89 1.40 -0.62 -6.27
C SER A 89 0.38 -0.98 -7.33
N THR A 90 0.83 -1.19 -8.56
CA THR A 90 -0.03 -1.68 -9.62
C THR A 90 0.01 -3.20 -9.63
N CYS A 91 -1.15 -3.82 -9.50
CA CYS A 91 -1.28 -5.26 -9.34
C CYS A 91 -2.20 -5.85 -10.40
N LYS A 92 -1.83 -7.02 -10.91
CA LYS A 92 -2.71 -7.77 -11.82
C LYS A 92 -3.80 -8.43 -11.01
N ILE A 93 -5.04 -8.28 -11.46
CA ILE A 93 -6.20 -8.94 -10.86
C ILE A 93 -6.26 -10.38 -11.40
N LEU A 94 -6.31 -11.34 -10.49
CA LEU A 94 -6.51 -12.75 -10.87
C LEU A 94 -7.99 -13.10 -10.86
N SER A 95 -8.70 -12.70 -9.81
CA SER A 95 -10.15 -12.90 -9.69
C SER A 95 -10.71 -12.03 -8.60
N ILE A 96 -12.00 -11.81 -8.62
CA ILE A 96 -12.73 -11.10 -7.58
C ILE A 96 -13.89 -11.97 -7.14
N LYS A 97 -13.98 -12.24 -5.84
CA LYS A 97 -15.06 -13.01 -5.25
C LYS A 97 -15.64 -12.20 -4.10
N ASP A 98 -16.85 -11.69 -4.30
CA ASP A 98 -17.51 -10.80 -3.35
C ASP A 98 -16.61 -9.60 -3.04
N THR A 99 -16.14 -9.42 -1.80
CA THR A 99 -15.27 -8.32 -1.40
C THR A 99 -13.79 -8.69 -1.39
N THR A 100 -13.45 -9.87 -1.88
CA THR A 100 -12.05 -10.33 -1.93
C THR A 100 -11.50 -10.20 -3.34
N ILE A 101 -10.37 -9.49 -3.48
CA ILE A 101 -9.67 -9.32 -4.74
C ILE A 101 -8.40 -10.16 -4.67
N PHE A 102 -8.31 -11.20 -5.50
CA PHE A 102 -7.11 -12.00 -5.62
C PHE A 102 -6.19 -11.35 -6.65
N ILE A 103 -4.95 -11.11 -6.26
CA ILE A 103 -3.95 -10.44 -7.10
C ILE A 103 -2.71 -11.31 -7.25
N GLU A 104 -1.90 -11.02 -8.28
CA GLU A 104 -0.71 -11.81 -8.57
C GLU A 104 0.36 -11.61 -7.48
N LYS A 105 0.73 -10.36 -7.22
CA LYS A 105 1.73 -10.03 -6.21
C LYS A 105 1.62 -8.57 -5.82
N ILE A 106 2.18 -8.23 -4.66
CA ILE A 106 2.30 -6.87 -4.18
C ILE A 106 3.48 -6.78 -3.21
N ASP A 107 4.15 -5.64 -3.19
CA ASP A 107 5.27 -5.41 -2.28
C ASP A 107 4.85 -5.16 -0.83
N ALA A 108 3.57 -4.94 -0.60
CA ALA A 108 3.06 -4.69 0.75
C ALA A 108 3.27 -5.88 1.66
N LEU A 109 3.44 -5.60 2.94
CA LEU A 109 3.51 -6.64 3.97
C LEU A 109 2.12 -7.18 4.27
N ASP A 110 2.07 -8.44 4.74
CA ASP A 110 0.82 -9.01 5.23
C ASP A 110 0.25 -8.13 6.34
N GLY A 111 -1.05 -7.92 6.31
CA GLY A 111 -1.74 -7.07 7.27
C GLY A 111 -1.73 -5.59 6.96
N SER A 112 -1.12 -5.16 5.85
CA SER A 112 -1.09 -3.74 5.48
C SER A 112 -2.50 -3.21 5.27
N PRO A 113 -2.86 -2.09 5.91
CA PRO A 113 -4.15 -1.45 5.65
C PRO A 113 -4.23 -0.92 4.22
N VAL A 114 -5.37 -1.13 3.58
CA VAL A 114 -5.66 -0.59 2.24
C VAL A 114 -6.53 0.65 2.41
N ILE A 115 -6.17 1.69 1.70
CA ILE A 115 -6.84 2.98 1.80
C ILE A 115 -7.77 3.20 0.63
#